data_49114153ea756f834bb5ef5858d8a8c0
#
_entry.id   49114153ea756f834bb5ef5858d8a8c0
#
_cell.length_a   1.000
_cell.length_b   1.000
_cell.length_c   1.000
_cell.angle_alpha   90.00
_cell.angle_beta   90.00
_cell.angle_gamma   90.00
#
_symmetry.space_group_name_H-M   'P 1'
#
loop_
_entity.id
_entity.type
_entity.pdbx_description
1 polymer ?
#
loop_
_entity_poly.entity_id
_entity_poly.type
_entity_poly.pdbx_seq_one_letter_code
_entity_poly.pdbx_strand_id
1 'polypeptide(L)'
;MVGVKKLQVEEWTLLIDIPKTKDVYEKIKYRNDMVEWLNYMEVCSFQDPQVLAFFENLGIDILKPSQLSYYPVEEGTMMIYTGSYHLCAEIVEGQMDGWDLVIAGHCFSLTQEHNAIPQEMSGNILEISFEVVLPWLLDLSIPAK
;
A
#
# COMPACT_ATOMS: atom_id res chain seq x y z
N MET A 1 22.28 13.30 -0.93
CA MET A 1 22.40 11.87 -1.27
C MET A 1 21.70 11.57 -2.57
N VAL A 2 22.36 10.79 -3.39
CA VAL A 2 21.79 10.36 -4.67
C VAL A 2 20.63 9.41 -4.39
N GLY A 3 19.48 9.67 -5.01
CA GLY A 3 18.31 8.83 -4.88
C GLY A 3 17.31 9.22 -3.80
N VAL A 4 17.72 10.05 -2.84
CA VAL A 4 16.78 10.52 -1.81
C VAL A 4 16.10 11.79 -2.30
N LYS A 5 14.78 11.79 -2.23
CA LYS A 5 13.96 12.93 -2.63
C LYS A 5 13.11 13.44 -1.49
N LYS A 6 12.93 14.75 -1.45
CA LYS A 6 11.97 15.38 -0.57
C LYS A 6 10.65 15.47 -1.33
N LEU A 7 9.61 14.86 -0.77
CA LEU A 7 8.29 14.81 -1.41
C LEU A 7 7.23 15.36 -0.46
N GLN A 8 6.40 16.25 -0.97
CA GLN A 8 5.26 16.78 -0.23
C GLN A 8 4.02 15.93 -0.60
N VAL A 9 3.40 15.33 0.42
CA VAL A 9 2.17 14.56 0.26
C VAL A 9 1.17 15.14 1.25
N GLU A 10 0.24 15.96 0.77
CA GLU A 10 -0.69 16.72 1.61
C GLU A 10 0.08 17.49 2.69
N GLU A 11 -0.18 17.24 3.97
CA GLU A 11 0.52 17.91 5.07
C GLU A 11 1.89 17.28 5.37
N TRP A 12 2.20 16.13 4.78
CA TRP A 12 3.43 15.43 5.08
C TRP A 12 4.55 15.86 4.16
N THR A 13 5.71 16.06 4.74
CA THR A 13 6.95 16.17 3.98
C THR A 13 7.79 14.95 4.29
N LEU A 14 8.14 14.21 3.27
CA LEU A 14 8.85 12.95 3.37
C LEU A 14 10.23 13.06 2.72
N LEU A 15 11.21 12.38 3.31
CA LEU A 15 12.47 12.09 2.63
C LEU A 15 12.42 10.62 2.22
N ILE A 16 12.40 10.35 0.92
CA ILE A 16 12.21 9.02 0.37
C ILE A 16 13.42 8.59 -0.42
N ASP A 17 13.93 7.39 -0.13
CA ASP A 17 14.92 6.73 -0.97
C ASP A 17 14.17 5.86 -1.99
N ILE A 18 13.81 6.44 -3.11
CA ILE A 18 13.00 5.77 -4.13
C ILE A 18 13.74 4.58 -4.75
N PRO A 19 15.02 4.71 -5.17
CA PRO A 19 15.74 3.57 -5.73
C PRO A 19 15.86 2.40 -4.76
N LYS A 20 16.11 2.68 -3.48
CA LYS A 20 16.21 1.63 -2.46
C LYS A 20 14.86 0.95 -2.26
N THR A 21 13.78 1.71 -2.24
CA THR A 21 12.43 1.16 -2.11
C THR A 21 12.11 0.26 -3.30
N LYS A 22 12.36 0.72 -4.52
CA LYS A 22 12.14 -0.10 -5.72
C LYS A 22 12.94 -1.39 -5.70
N ASP A 23 14.20 -1.32 -5.26
CA ASP A 23 15.09 -2.47 -5.20
C ASP A 23 14.55 -3.52 -4.22
N VAL A 24 14.04 -3.08 -3.07
CA VAL A 24 13.42 -3.98 -2.09
C VAL A 24 12.20 -4.67 -2.70
N TYR A 25 11.32 -3.91 -3.37
CA TYR A 25 10.11 -4.49 -3.96
C TYR A 25 10.43 -5.50 -5.07
N GLU A 26 11.51 -5.31 -5.80
CA GLU A 26 11.96 -6.30 -6.79
C GLU A 26 12.33 -7.64 -6.15
N LYS A 27 12.81 -7.62 -4.90
CA LYS A 27 13.21 -8.82 -4.16
C LYS A 27 12.03 -9.50 -3.47
N ILE A 28 10.94 -8.79 -3.22
CA ILE A 28 9.74 -9.36 -2.60
C ILE A 28 8.97 -10.14 -3.65
N LYS A 29 8.54 -11.35 -3.29
CA LYS A 29 7.77 -12.20 -4.20
C LYS A 29 6.28 -11.88 -4.10
N TYR A 30 5.57 -12.05 -5.22
CA TYR A 30 4.12 -11.96 -5.23
C TYR A 30 3.52 -13.07 -4.38
N ARG A 31 2.44 -12.73 -3.66
CA ARG A 31 1.66 -13.71 -2.93
C ARG A 31 0.54 -14.22 -3.82
N ASN A 32 0.48 -15.54 -4.01
CA ASN A 32 -0.57 -16.16 -4.82
C ASN A 32 -1.17 -17.38 -4.12
N ASP A 33 -0.97 -17.45 -2.82
CA ASP A 33 -1.41 -18.58 -1.99
C ASP A 33 -2.80 -18.39 -1.39
N MET A 34 -3.38 -17.18 -1.52
CA MET A 34 -4.69 -16.86 -0.96
C MET A 34 -5.54 -16.14 -2.00
N VAL A 35 -6.81 -16.52 -2.06
CA VAL A 35 -7.75 -16.00 -3.07
C VAL A 35 -7.94 -14.50 -2.96
N GLU A 36 -8.02 -13.97 -1.74
CA GLU A 36 -8.18 -12.53 -1.54
C GLU A 36 -6.99 -11.73 -2.06
N TRP A 37 -5.77 -12.27 -1.99
CA TRP A 37 -4.60 -11.64 -2.57
C TRP A 37 -4.66 -11.65 -4.10
N LEU A 38 -5.13 -12.76 -4.68
CA LEU A 38 -5.31 -12.86 -6.13
C LEU A 38 -6.34 -11.85 -6.62
N ASN A 39 -7.45 -11.69 -5.88
CA ASN A 39 -8.46 -10.71 -6.24
C ASN A 39 -7.90 -9.29 -6.14
N TYR A 40 -7.15 -8.99 -5.09
CA TYR A 40 -6.54 -7.67 -4.92
C TYR A 40 -5.61 -7.35 -6.09
N MET A 41 -4.77 -8.30 -6.50
CA MET A 41 -3.87 -8.13 -7.64
C MET A 41 -4.64 -7.89 -8.93
N GLU A 42 -5.74 -8.62 -9.14
CA GLU A 42 -6.58 -8.44 -10.32
C GLU A 42 -7.20 -7.04 -10.34
N VAL A 43 -7.74 -6.58 -9.21
CA VAL A 43 -8.33 -5.24 -9.10
C VAL A 43 -7.28 -4.16 -9.35
N CYS A 44 -6.04 -4.37 -8.90
CA CYS A 44 -4.97 -3.39 -9.10
C CYS A 44 -4.71 -3.09 -10.57
N SER A 45 -5.05 -4.01 -11.48
CA SER A 45 -4.92 -3.79 -12.93
C SER A 45 -5.90 -2.72 -13.44
N PHE A 46 -6.93 -2.40 -12.66
CA PHE A 46 -7.99 -1.46 -13.03
C PHE A 46 -8.06 -0.26 -12.10
N GLN A 47 -7.01 -0.02 -11.32
CA GLN A 47 -7.00 1.09 -10.37
C GLN A 47 -6.96 2.44 -11.08
N ASP A 48 -7.48 3.46 -10.39
CA ASP A 48 -7.44 4.83 -10.85
C ASP A 48 -5.98 5.26 -11.10
N PRO A 49 -5.71 5.94 -12.22
CA PRO A 49 -4.36 6.43 -12.51
C PRO A 49 -3.73 7.27 -11.40
N GLN A 50 -4.54 8.00 -10.62
CA GLN A 50 -4.02 8.78 -9.49
C GLN A 50 -3.45 7.88 -8.40
N VAL A 51 -4.09 6.75 -8.14
CA VAL A 51 -3.60 5.78 -7.15
C VAL A 51 -2.31 5.14 -7.65
N LEU A 52 -2.29 4.72 -8.91
CA LEU A 52 -1.09 4.11 -9.50
C LEU A 52 0.10 5.07 -9.48
N ALA A 53 -0.14 6.34 -9.83
CA ALA A 53 0.90 7.36 -9.82
C ALA A 53 1.41 7.62 -8.39
N PHE A 54 0.52 7.61 -7.42
CA PHE A 54 0.89 7.81 -6.02
C PHE A 54 1.89 6.75 -5.57
N PHE A 55 1.58 5.47 -5.80
CA PHE A 55 2.47 4.37 -5.43
C PHE A 55 3.77 4.40 -6.23
N GLU A 56 3.71 4.68 -7.51
CA GLU A 56 4.90 4.73 -8.35
C GLU A 56 5.87 5.83 -7.90
N ASN A 57 5.35 6.99 -7.53
CA ASN A 57 6.16 8.10 -7.03
C ASN A 57 6.86 7.78 -5.71
N LEU A 58 6.34 6.80 -4.97
CA LEU A 58 6.95 6.34 -3.73
C LEU A 58 7.91 5.17 -3.94
N GLY A 59 7.96 4.62 -5.14
CA GLY A 59 8.79 3.44 -5.44
C GLY A 59 8.17 2.13 -4.99
N ILE A 60 6.87 2.13 -4.69
CA ILE A 60 6.16 0.96 -4.17
C ILE A 60 5.49 0.20 -5.31
N ASP A 61 5.61 -1.13 -5.29
CA ASP A 61 4.85 -2.00 -6.18
C ASP A 61 3.49 -2.29 -5.52
N ILE A 62 2.43 -1.75 -6.10
CA ILE A 62 1.08 -1.88 -5.56
C ILE A 62 0.63 -3.34 -5.43
N LEU A 63 1.22 -4.24 -6.20
CA LEU A 63 0.88 -5.67 -6.18
C LEU A 63 1.48 -6.42 -5.01
N LYS A 64 2.29 -5.76 -4.19
CA LYS A 64 3.06 -6.42 -3.12
C LYS A 64 2.85 -5.76 -1.75
N PRO A 65 1.60 -5.69 -1.25
CA PRO A 65 1.39 -5.17 0.10
C PRO A 65 2.07 -6.07 1.13
N SER A 66 2.47 -5.48 2.25
CA SER A 66 3.10 -6.22 3.36
C SER A 66 2.07 -6.99 4.16
N GLN A 67 0.87 -6.44 4.27
CA GLN A 67 -0.27 -7.08 4.93
C GLN A 67 -1.53 -6.78 4.12
N LEU A 68 -2.47 -7.71 4.16
CA LEU A 68 -3.74 -7.56 3.45
C LEU A 68 -4.83 -8.32 4.22
N SER A 69 -5.92 -7.63 4.52
CA SER A 69 -7.11 -8.21 5.12
C SER A 69 -8.33 -7.78 4.32
N TYR A 70 -9.39 -8.55 4.40
CA TYR A 70 -10.62 -8.23 3.69
C TYR A 70 -11.83 -8.51 4.56
N TYR A 71 -12.89 -7.74 4.30
CA TYR A 71 -14.17 -7.91 4.98
C TYR A 71 -15.26 -7.80 3.93
N PRO A 72 -16.12 -8.84 3.76
CA PRO A 72 -17.23 -8.74 2.81
C PRO A 72 -18.18 -7.61 3.19
N VAL A 73 -18.60 -6.85 2.20
CA VAL A 73 -19.67 -5.87 2.37
C VAL A 73 -20.98 -6.62 2.21
N GLU A 74 -21.98 -6.25 3.02
CA GLU A 74 -23.28 -6.88 2.99
C GLU A 74 -23.85 -6.99 1.57
N GLU A 75 -24.35 -8.15 1.20
CA GLU A 75 -24.94 -8.50 -0.10
C GLU A 75 -23.93 -8.52 -1.26
N GLY A 76 -22.66 -8.63 -0.98
CA GLY A 76 -21.81 -8.20 -1.90
C GLY A 76 -20.94 -8.95 -2.81
N THR A 77 -20.78 -8.26 -3.87
CA THR A 77 -19.68 -8.41 -4.80
C THR A 77 -18.57 -7.41 -4.46
N MET A 78 -18.70 -6.72 -3.32
CA MET A 78 -17.73 -5.70 -2.88
C MET A 78 -17.06 -6.14 -1.58
N MET A 79 -15.81 -5.74 -1.43
CA MET A 79 -15.00 -6.07 -0.26
C MET A 79 -14.38 -4.79 0.29
N ILE A 80 -14.31 -4.69 1.62
CA ILE A 80 -13.45 -3.69 2.25
C ILE A 80 -12.09 -4.34 2.40
N TYR A 81 -11.09 -3.78 1.73
CA TYR A 81 -9.70 -4.20 1.88
C TYR A 81 -8.97 -3.25 2.78
N THR A 82 -8.21 -3.79 3.72
CA THR A 82 -7.27 -3.04 4.54
C THR A 82 -5.91 -3.70 4.42
N GLY A 83 -4.87 -2.90 4.53
CA GLY A 83 -3.53 -3.47 4.45
C GLY A 83 -2.48 -2.40 4.62
N SER A 84 -1.25 -2.78 4.33
CA SER A 84 -0.13 -1.86 4.45
C SER A 84 0.95 -2.15 3.43
N TYR A 85 1.71 -1.10 3.14
CA TYR A 85 2.94 -1.13 2.36
C TYR A 85 4.03 -0.49 3.20
N HIS A 86 5.28 -0.80 2.89
CA HIS A 86 6.43 -0.18 3.54
C HIS A 86 7.30 0.50 2.50
N LEU A 87 7.98 1.57 2.91
CA LEU A 87 8.92 2.27 2.04
C LEU A 87 10.10 2.78 2.85
N CYS A 88 11.21 2.96 2.16
CA CYS A 88 12.45 3.48 2.77
C CYS A 88 12.35 5.00 2.80
N ALA A 89 11.86 5.53 3.91
CA ALA A 89 11.58 6.96 4.03
C ALA A 89 11.44 7.37 5.49
N GLU A 90 11.41 8.69 5.71
CA GLU A 90 11.09 9.26 7.01
C GLU A 90 10.20 10.47 6.84
N ILE A 91 9.38 10.76 7.86
CA ILE A 91 8.56 11.95 7.91
C ILE A 91 9.39 13.05 8.55
N VAL A 92 9.58 14.17 7.84
CA VAL A 92 10.28 15.34 8.38
C VAL A 92 9.31 16.41 8.83
N GLU A 93 8.09 16.45 8.28
CA GLU A 93 7.00 17.32 8.71
C GLU A 93 5.67 16.58 8.52
N GLY A 94 4.72 16.84 9.41
CA GLY A 94 3.38 16.31 9.33
C GLY A 94 3.01 15.44 10.53
N GLN A 95 1.72 15.28 10.73
CA GLN A 95 1.18 14.49 11.82
C GLN A 95 1.10 13.02 11.42
N MET A 96 1.64 12.13 12.26
CA MET A 96 1.55 10.70 12.07
C MET A 96 0.20 10.16 12.53
N ASP A 97 -0.16 8.98 12.01
CA ASP A 97 -1.35 8.20 12.42
C ASP A 97 -2.68 8.83 12.07
N GLY A 98 -2.68 9.85 11.21
CA GLY A 98 -3.92 10.45 10.72
C GLY A 98 -4.37 9.79 9.41
N TRP A 99 -5.67 9.57 9.26
CA TRP A 99 -6.28 9.05 8.03
C TRP A 99 -6.73 10.20 7.13
N ASP A 100 -5.85 11.17 6.92
CA ASP A 100 -6.20 12.43 6.26
C ASP A 100 -5.98 12.43 4.76
N LEU A 101 -5.29 11.42 4.22
CA LEU A 101 -5.03 11.37 2.79
C LEU A 101 -6.05 10.45 2.11
N VAL A 102 -6.82 11.02 1.19
CA VAL A 102 -7.78 10.26 0.39
C VAL A 102 -7.48 10.46 -1.09
N ILE A 103 -7.28 9.37 -1.82
CA ILE A 103 -7.05 9.39 -3.25
C ILE A 103 -7.97 8.37 -3.90
N ALA A 104 -8.89 8.82 -4.76
CA ALA A 104 -9.80 7.96 -5.53
C ALA A 104 -10.42 6.85 -4.68
N GLY A 105 -10.95 7.21 -3.51
CA GLY A 105 -11.62 6.26 -2.62
C GLY A 105 -10.71 5.49 -1.68
N HIS A 106 -9.39 5.59 -1.84
CA HIS A 106 -8.45 5.00 -0.89
C HIS A 106 -8.18 5.98 0.25
N CYS A 107 -8.30 5.50 1.48
CA CYS A 107 -7.89 6.26 2.66
C CYS A 107 -6.53 5.76 3.11
N PHE A 108 -5.58 6.66 3.28
CA PHE A 108 -4.21 6.34 3.65
C PHE A 108 -3.81 6.98 4.97
N SER A 109 -2.96 6.27 5.70
CA SER A 109 -2.31 6.75 6.92
C SER A 109 -0.83 6.42 6.86
N LEU A 110 -0.01 7.30 7.39
CA LEU A 110 1.44 7.09 7.50
C LEU A 110 1.84 6.95 8.95
N THR A 111 2.71 5.99 9.25
CA THR A 111 3.21 5.77 10.60
C THR A 111 4.66 5.30 10.56
N GLN A 112 5.41 5.62 11.61
CA GLN A 112 6.74 5.07 11.84
C GLN A 112 6.67 3.83 12.74
N GLU A 113 5.49 3.47 13.23
CA GLU A 113 5.31 2.21 13.93
C GLU A 113 5.32 1.07 12.94
N HIS A 114 6.02 0.00 13.28
CA HIS A 114 6.33 -1.05 12.33
C HIS A 114 5.60 -2.34 12.66
N ASN A 115 4.75 -2.79 11.73
CA ASN A 115 4.13 -4.10 11.77
C ASN A 115 4.46 -4.81 10.45
N ALA A 116 4.84 -6.08 10.54
CA ALA A 116 5.07 -6.91 9.36
C ALA A 116 6.08 -6.31 8.35
N ILE A 117 7.14 -5.68 8.85
CA ILE A 117 8.18 -5.11 7.99
C ILE A 117 8.81 -6.21 7.14
N PRO A 118 8.91 -6.02 5.81
CA PRO A 118 9.63 -6.98 4.98
C PRO A 118 11.07 -7.14 5.44
N GLN A 119 11.54 -8.37 5.52
CA GLN A 119 12.92 -8.64 5.96
C GLN A 119 13.98 -8.07 5.01
N GLU A 120 13.59 -7.78 3.78
CA GLU A 120 14.46 -7.17 2.78
C GLU A 120 14.70 -5.68 3.02
N MET A 121 13.93 -5.07 3.91
CA MET A 121 13.95 -3.63 4.14
C MET A 121 14.70 -3.28 5.42
N SER A 122 15.51 -2.23 5.37
CA SER A 122 16.31 -1.77 6.50
C SER A 122 16.42 -0.24 6.50
N GLY A 123 16.91 0.32 7.60
CA GLY A 123 17.09 1.75 7.75
C GLY A 123 15.82 2.45 8.21
N ASN A 124 15.63 3.68 7.76
CA ASN A 124 14.41 4.43 8.05
C ASN A 124 13.27 3.87 7.22
N ILE A 125 12.21 3.45 7.87
CA ILE A 125 11.08 2.78 7.24
C ILE A 125 9.79 3.46 7.66
N LEU A 126 8.93 3.77 6.69
CA LEU A 126 7.57 4.20 6.93
C LEU A 126 6.60 3.10 6.54
N GLU A 127 5.51 3.01 7.28
CA GLU A 127 4.39 2.16 6.92
C GLU A 127 3.26 3.03 6.39
N ILE A 128 2.74 2.67 5.22
CA ILE A 128 1.51 3.24 4.68
C ILE A 128 0.41 2.22 4.88
N SER A 129 -0.59 2.59 5.65
CA SER A 129 -1.79 1.78 5.80
C SER A 129 -2.88 2.30 4.89
N PHE A 130 -3.72 1.41 4.39
CA PHE A 130 -4.81 1.80 3.51
C PHE A 130 -6.11 1.10 3.87
N GLU A 131 -7.22 1.74 3.48
CA GLU A 131 -8.55 1.16 3.52
C GLU A 131 -9.28 1.57 2.26
N VAL A 132 -9.91 0.61 1.59
CA VAL A 132 -10.62 0.87 0.34
C VAL A 132 -11.71 -0.18 0.12
N VAL A 133 -12.78 0.20 -0.58
CA VAL A 133 -13.82 -0.74 -1.01
C VAL A 133 -13.51 -1.12 -2.45
N LEU A 134 -13.35 -2.42 -2.69
CA LEU A 134 -12.98 -2.95 -4.01
C LEU A 134 -13.95 -4.06 -4.43
N PRO A 135 -14.18 -4.23 -5.74
CA PRO A 135 -15.02 -5.31 -6.23
C PRO A 135 -14.31 -6.66 -6.15
N TRP A 136 -15.10 -7.72 -6.11
CA TRP A 136 -14.62 -9.09 -6.26
C TRP A 136 -14.71 -9.44 -7.74
N LEU A 137 -13.55 -9.60 -8.38
CA LEU A 137 -13.46 -9.81 -9.83
C LEU A 137 -13.22 -11.26 -10.24
N LEU A 138 -12.84 -12.13 -9.30
CA LEU A 138 -12.53 -13.51 -9.61
C LEU A 138 -13.81 -14.33 -9.79
N ASP A 139 -13.74 -15.38 -10.65
CA ASP A 139 -14.81 -16.33 -10.84
C ASP A 139 -14.87 -17.38 -9.71
N LEU A 140 -14.27 -17.08 -8.59
CA LEU A 140 -14.24 -17.94 -7.41
C LEU A 140 -15.16 -17.35 -6.35
N SER A 141 -15.71 -18.20 -5.49
CA SER A 141 -16.53 -17.73 -4.38
C SER A 141 -15.71 -16.89 -3.42
N ILE A 142 -16.32 -15.84 -2.88
CA ILE A 142 -15.71 -15.04 -1.84
C ILE A 142 -15.52 -15.92 -0.60
N PRO A 143 -14.30 -16.04 -0.07
CA PRO A 143 -14.07 -16.86 1.11
C PRO A 143 -14.83 -16.32 2.32
N ALA A 144 -15.36 -17.22 3.14
CA ALA A 144 -15.99 -16.84 4.41
C ALA A 144 -14.94 -16.36 5.40
N LYS A 145 -15.28 -15.34 6.14
CA LYS A 145 -14.41 -14.79 7.17
C LYS A 145 -14.73 -15.39 8.53
#